data_ea0f1fc9f64f23683c5c55b9641fe4fa
#
_entry.id   ea0f1fc9f64f23683c5c55b9641fe4fa
#
_cell.length_a   1.000
_cell.length_b   1.000
_cell.length_c   1.000
_cell.angle_alpha   90.00
_cell.angle_beta   90.00
_cell.angle_gamma   90.00
#
_symmetry.space_group_name_H-M   'P 1'
#
loop_
_entity.id
_entity.type
_entity.pdbx_description
1 polymer ?
#
loop_
_entity_poly.entity_id
_entity_poly.type
_entity_poly.pdbx_seq_one_letter_code
_entity_poly.pdbx_strand_id
1 'polypeptide(L)'
;MTNKRWSLSVPIDGFRLVRPPAGPVPIYVAALRSGMLQVAGEVADGVILNWLAAADVPRAVAVVREAAARAGRDPAAVEITARLLVNVDPPGGEADVGVRRHVTAYLNVPVYRAYQEWLGRGVALGPMWEAWARGDRKAAVAAVPPGVMDDLILRGSMAEIGAHVQRYLEAGIDTAFLQVSTLEQDPGRRRRLLLDALRALAPSAR
;
A
#
# COMPACT_ATOMS: atom_id res chain seq x y z
N MET A 1 28.05 -15.72 0.30
CA MET A 1 27.76 -14.69 1.33
C MET A 1 26.75 -15.28 2.28
N THR A 2 27.17 -15.57 3.51
CA THR A 2 26.34 -16.21 4.54
C THR A 2 25.25 -15.24 5.00
N ASN A 3 24.01 -15.59 4.75
CA ASN A 3 22.84 -14.87 5.22
C ASN A 3 22.80 -14.97 6.75
N LYS A 4 23.25 -13.92 7.46
CA LYS A 4 23.10 -13.84 8.92
C LYS A 4 21.59 -13.71 9.23
N ARG A 5 20.94 -14.80 9.54
CA ARG A 5 19.61 -14.77 10.17
C ARG A 5 19.79 -14.17 11.57
N TRP A 6 19.23 -13.00 11.77
CA TRP A 6 19.06 -12.43 13.09
C TRP A 6 17.81 -13.07 13.70
N SER A 7 17.98 -13.95 14.68
CA SER A 7 16.88 -14.37 15.55
C SER A 7 17.07 -13.65 16.89
N LEU A 8 16.14 -12.78 17.24
CA LEU A 8 16.05 -12.19 18.57
C LEU A 8 14.93 -12.94 19.31
N SER A 9 15.30 -13.80 20.25
CA SER A 9 14.36 -14.39 21.18
C SER A 9 14.31 -13.52 22.43
N VAL A 10 13.26 -12.75 22.59
CA VAL A 10 12.98 -12.00 23.81
C VAL A 10 11.85 -12.75 24.52
N PRO A 11 12.13 -13.46 25.64
CA PRO A 11 11.09 -14.08 26.42
C PRO A 11 10.22 -12.98 27.05
N ILE A 12 8.91 -13.06 26.80
CA ILE A 12 7.93 -12.20 27.45
C ILE A 12 7.23 -13.06 28.51
N ASP A 13 7.72 -12.95 29.74
CA ASP A 13 7.15 -13.67 30.86
C ASP A 13 5.91 -12.97 31.43
N GLY A 14 4.94 -13.74 31.86
CA GLY A 14 3.75 -13.25 32.57
C GLY A 14 2.67 -12.64 31.68
N PHE A 15 2.87 -12.53 30.35
CA PHE A 15 1.80 -12.09 29.45
C PHE A 15 0.82 -13.23 29.16
N ARG A 16 -0.48 -13.00 29.42
CA ARG A 16 -1.57 -13.90 29.04
C ARG A 16 -2.68 -13.14 28.36
N LEU A 17 -3.16 -13.66 27.24
CA LEU A 17 -4.40 -13.18 26.63
C LEU A 17 -5.57 -13.54 27.56
N VAL A 18 -6.40 -12.54 27.90
CA VAL A 18 -7.61 -12.75 28.72
C VAL A 18 -8.60 -13.66 28.00
N ARG A 19 -8.65 -13.56 26.67
CA ARG A 19 -9.46 -14.41 25.80
C ARG A 19 -8.58 -14.90 24.65
N PRO A 20 -7.92 -16.05 24.79
CA PRO A 20 -7.14 -16.61 23.69
C PRO A 20 -8.07 -17.01 22.54
N PRO A 21 -7.60 -16.91 21.28
CA PRO A 21 -8.36 -17.38 20.14
C PRO A 21 -8.58 -18.89 20.22
N ALA A 22 -9.72 -19.35 19.67
CA ALA A 22 -10.06 -20.78 19.65
C ALA A 22 -9.22 -21.61 18.67
N GLY A 23 -8.47 -20.95 17.79
CA GLY A 23 -7.63 -21.59 16.78
C GLY A 23 -6.49 -20.65 16.31
N PRO A 24 -5.71 -21.08 15.32
CA PRO A 24 -4.65 -20.26 14.73
C PRO A 24 -5.17 -18.93 14.21
N VAL A 25 -4.44 -17.85 14.46
CA VAL A 25 -4.72 -16.52 13.92
C VAL A 25 -3.77 -16.28 12.76
N PRO A 26 -4.27 -15.96 11.55
CA PRO A 26 -3.41 -15.66 10.41
C PRO A 26 -2.50 -14.45 10.69
N ILE A 27 -1.23 -14.56 10.32
CA ILE A 27 -0.23 -13.51 10.49
C ILE A 27 0.16 -12.95 9.13
N TYR A 28 -0.09 -11.65 8.94
CA TYR A 28 0.26 -10.94 7.71
C TYR A 28 1.47 -10.04 7.95
N VAL A 29 2.39 -10.04 6.98
CA VAL A 29 3.61 -9.22 7.02
C VAL A 29 3.47 -8.06 6.04
N ALA A 30 3.59 -6.83 6.53
CA ALA A 30 3.69 -5.66 5.66
C ALA A 30 5.05 -5.63 4.96
N ALA A 31 5.05 -5.58 3.64
CA ALA A 31 6.26 -5.68 2.84
C ALA A 31 6.27 -4.66 1.69
N LEU A 32 7.43 -4.04 1.45
CA LEU A 32 7.63 -3.10 0.35
C LEU A 32 8.60 -3.64 -0.70
N ARG A 33 9.79 -4.12 -0.31
CA ARG A 33 10.86 -4.56 -1.21
C ARG A 33 11.20 -6.03 -1.02
N SER A 34 12.01 -6.55 -1.92
CA SER A 34 12.36 -7.97 -2.02
C SER A 34 12.67 -8.65 -0.68
N GLY A 35 13.43 -8.01 0.24
CA GLY A 35 13.79 -8.63 1.51
C GLY A 35 12.57 -8.97 2.38
N MET A 36 11.65 -8.01 2.61
CA MET A 36 10.43 -8.26 3.39
C MET A 36 9.41 -9.10 2.62
N LEU A 37 9.33 -8.95 1.29
CA LEU A 37 8.51 -9.82 0.45
C LEU A 37 8.95 -11.29 0.54
N GLN A 38 10.25 -11.54 0.59
CA GLN A 38 10.81 -12.89 0.80
C GLN A 38 10.43 -13.43 2.18
N VAL A 39 10.62 -12.63 3.24
CA VAL A 39 10.21 -13.02 4.60
C VAL A 39 8.72 -13.37 4.64
N ALA A 40 7.86 -12.55 4.03
CA ALA A 40 6.42 -12.84 3.96
C ALA A 40 6.15 -14.20 3.27
N GLY A 41 6.78 -14.47 2.13
CA GLY A 41 6.66 -15.76 1.44
C GLY A 41 7.16 -16.93 2.28
N GLU A 42 8.27 -16.76 2.99
CA GLU A 42 8.89 -17.83 3.79
C GLU A 42 8.07 -18.23 5.01
N VAL A 43 7.41 -17.27 5.71
CA VAL A 43 6.87 -17.56 7.07
C VAL A 43 5.47 -17.02 7.35
N ALA A 44 4.91 -16.10 6.53
CA ALA A 44 3.62 -15.47 6.82
C ALA A 44 2.45 -16.20 6.16
N ASP A 45 1.24 -16.02 6.71
CA ASP A 45 0.00 -16.49 6.08
C ASP A 45 -0.44 -15.55 4.94
N GLY A 46 -0.02 -14.29 4.99
CA GLY A 46 -0.26 -13.33 3.94
C GLY A 46 0.73 -12.16 3.95
N VAL A 47 0.72 -11.39 2.87
CA VAL A 47 1.50 -10.17 2.70
C VAL A 47 0.59 -8.97 2.53
N ILE A 48 0.96 -7.82 3.11
CA ILE A 48 0.27 -6.55 2.90
C ILE A 48 1.16 -5.65 2.05
N LEU A 49 0.76 -5.45 0.81
CA LEU A 49 1.38 -4.52 -0.12
C LEU A 49 0.82 -3.10 0.08
N ASN A 50 1.60 -2.09 -0.27
CA ASN A 50 1.21 -0.70 -0.10
C ASN A 50 2.05 0.23 -0.99
N TRP A 51 1.54 1.40 -1.37
CA TRP A 51 2.25 2.40 -2.16
C TRP A 51 2.83 1.88 -3.49
N LEU A 52 2.08 1.05 -4.19
CA LEU A 52 2.41 0.52 -5.52
C LEU A 52 1.24 0.73 -6.48
N ALA A 53 1.52 0.75 -7.77
CA ALA A 53 0.51 0.73 -8.82
C ALA A 53 0.02 -0.70 -9.09
N ALA A 54 -1.14 -0.85 -9.72
CA ALA A 54 -1.62 -2.16 -10.16
C ALA A 54 -0.59 -2.88 -11.06
N ALA A 55 0.10 -2.14 -11.93
CA ALA A 55 1.15 -2.67 -12.80
C ALA A 55 2.39 -3.22 -12.05
N ASP A 56 2.60 -2.81 -10.80
CA ASP A 56 3.73 -3.28 -9.97
C ASP A 56 3.42 -4.58 -9.23
N VAL A 57 2.13 -4.92 -9.08
CA VAL A 57 1.67 -6.08 -8.28
C VAL A 57 2.31 -7.37 -8.75
N PRO A 58 2.36 -7.71 -10.05
CA PRO A 58 2.96 -8.97 -10.51
C PRO A 58 4.40 -9.15 -10.07
N ARG A 59 5.19 -8.05 -10.03
CA ARG A 59 6.58 -8.09 -9.56
C ARG A 59 6.68 -8.44 -8.08
N ALA A 60 5.83 -7.86 -7.25
CA ALA A 60 5.80 -8.14 -5.81
C ALA A 60 5.32 -9.57 -5.54
N VAL A 61 4.26 -10.00 -6.23
CA VAL A 61 3.69 -11.35 -6.13
C VAL A 61 4.73 -12.41 -6.50
N ALA A 62 5.47 -12.22 -7.59
CA ALA A 62 6.51 -13.15 -8.00
C ALA A 62 7.54 -13.40 -6.88
N VAL A 63 8.03 -12.32 -6.23
CA VAL A 63 8.99 -12.45 -5.12
C VAL A 63 8.43 -13.26 -3.95
N VAL A 64 7.16 -13.03 -3.58
CA VAL A 64 6.49 -13.75 -2.48
C VAL A 64 6.31 -15.23 -2.85
N ARG A 65 5.77 -15.52 -4.03
CA ARG A 65 5.50 -16.89 -4.50
C ARG A 65 6.78 -17.71 -4.62
N GLU A 66 7.84 -17.13 -5.19
CA GLU A 66 9.16 -17.77 -5.26
C GLU A 66 9.77 -18.05 -3.89
N ALA A 67 9.62 -17.14 -2.94
CA ALA A 67 10.12 -17.32 -1.59
C ALA A 67 9.35 -18.44 -0.85
N ALA A 68 8.04 -18.51 -1.00
CA ALA A 68 7.21 -19.58 -0.46
C ALA A 68 7.65 -20.95 -1.02
N ALA A 69 7.80 -21.06 -2.36
CA ALA A 69 8.27 -22.27 -2.99
C ALA A 69 9.65 -22.72 -2.50
N ARG A 70 10.61 -21.77 -2.38
CA ARG A 70 11.95 -22.09 -1.82
C ARG A 70 11.91 -22.55 -0.36
N ALA A 71 10.92 -22.10 0.40
CA ALA A 71 10.70 -22.52 1.78
C ALA A 71 9.93 -23.85 1.91
N GLY A 72 9.59 -24.51 0.79
CA GLY A 72 8.82 -25.74 0.77
C GLY A 72 7.33 -25.55 1.10
N ARG A 73 6.81 -24.32 0.95
CA ARG A 73 5.40 -23.98 1.17
C ARG A 73 4.66 -23.93 -0.15
N ASP A 74 3.35 -24.17 -0.10
CA ASP A 74 2.50 -23.88 -1.25
C ASP A 74 2.48 -22.37 -1.53
N PRO A 75 2.98 -21.92 -2.68
CA PRO A 75 2.94 -20.50 -3.04
C PRO A 75 1.51 -19.93 -3.05
N ALA A 76 0.51 -20.72 -3.44
CA ALA A 76 -0.89 -20.27 -3.50
C ALA A 76 -1.51 -20.05 -2.09
N ALA A 77 -0.95 -20.68 -1.06
CA ALA A 77 -1.44 -20.53 0.31
C ALA A 77 -1.07 -19.18 0.97
N VAL A 78 -0.16 -18.39 0.39
CA VAL A 78 0.17 -17.06 0.93
C VAL A 78 -0.77 -16.03 0.32
N GLU A 79 -1.67 -15.46 1.12
CA GLU A 79 -2.62 -14.44 0.65
C GLU A 79 -1.91 -13.13 0.29
N ILE A 80 -2.25 -12.56 -0.85
CA ILE A 80 -1.70 -11.27 -1.31
C ILE A 80 -2.75 -10.19 -1.06
N THR A 81 -2.52 -9.35 -0.07
CA THR A 81 -3.38 -8.19 0.19
C THR A 81 -2.68 -6.90 -0.21
N ALA A 82 -3.45 -5.91 -0.63
CA ALA A 82 -2.93 -4.57 -0.89
C ALA A 82 -3.79 -3.50 -0.22
N ARG A 83 -3.14 -2.56 0.48
CA ARG A 83 -3.79 -1.34 0.97
C ARG A 83 -3.81 -0.31 -0.13
N LEU A 84 -4.99 0.01 -0.63
CA LEU A 84 -5.23 0.98 -1.68
C LEU A 84 -5.69 2.30 -1.08
N LEU A 85 -5.04 3.39 -1.49
CA LEU A 85 -5.36 4.73 -1.01
C LEU A 85 -6.45 5.33 -1.90
N VAL A 86 -7.63 5.54 -1.35
CA VAL A 86 -8.79 6.13 -2.03
C VAL A 86 -9.02 7.54 -1.51
N ASN A 87 -9.07 8.52 -2.42
CA ASN A 87 -9.48 9.88 -2.10
C ASN A 87 -10.78 10.19 -2.84
N VAL A 88 -11.82 10.57 -2.08
CA VAL A 88 -13.17 10.79 -2.61
C VAL A 88 -13.49 12.26 -2.86
N ASP A 89 -12.50 13.15 -2.70
CA ASP A 89 -12.67 14.54 -3.07
C ASP A 89 -12.71 14.70 -4.59
N PRO A 90 -13.49 15.65 -5.12
CA PRO A 90 -13.45 15.97 -6.54
C PRO A 90 -12.03 16.30 -6.99
N PRO A 91 -11.59 15.83 -8.17
CA PRO A 91 -10.26 16.16 -8.68
C PRO A 91 -10.12 17.66 -8.93
N GLY A 92 -8.94 18.21 -8.62
CA GLY A 92 -8.60 19.63 -8.80
C GLY A 92 -8.73 20.46 -7.51
N GLY A 93 -8.34 21.73 -7.63
CA GLY A 93 -8.43 22.71 -6.53
C GLY A 93 -7.53 22.40 -5.32
N GLU A 94 -7.96 22.85 -4.14
CA GLU A 94 -7.19 22.70 -2.90
C GLU A 94 -7.07 21.24 -2.44
N ALA A 95 -8.08 20.42 -2.74
CA ALA A 95 -8.07 18.99 -2.42
C ALA A 95 -6.94 18.26 -3.15
N ASP A 96 -6.74 18.55 -4.43
CA ASP A 96 -5.64 17.96 -5.22
C ASP A 96 -4.27 18.36 -4.65
N VAL A 97 -4.10 19.63 -4.26
CA VAL A 97 -2.87 20.10 -3.61
C VAL A 97 -2.64 19.38 -2.28
N GLY A 98 -3.68 19.15 -1.49
CA GLY A 98 -3.60 18.43 -0.22
C GLY A 98 -3.17 16.98 -0.42
N VAL A 99 -3.75 16.28 -1.37
CA VAL A 99 -3.39 14.90 -1.72
C VAL A 99 -1.94 14.83 -2.23
N ARG A 100 -1.54 15.77 -3.11
CA ARG A 100 -0.14 15.87 -3.59
C ARG A 100 0.85 16.08 -2.46
N ARG A 101 0.54 16.96 -1.51
CA ARG A 101 1.39 17.17 -0.32
C ARG A 101 1.56 15.88 0.48
N HIS A 102 0.48 15.14 0.69
CA HIS A 102 0.51 13.86 1.40
C HIS A 102 1.41 12.84 0.68
N VAL A 103 1.21 12.64 -0.61
CA VAL A 103 2.05 11.74 -1.43
C VAL A 103 3.51 12.18 -1.39
N THR A 104 3.78 13.47 -1.60
CA THR A 104 5.16 14.01 -1.57
C THR A 104 5.84 13.73 -0.24
N ALA A 105 5.15 13.95 0.88
CA ALA A 105 5.72 13.69 2.21
C ALA A 105 6.07 12.21 2.39
N TYR A 106 5.20 11.28 1.99
CA TYR A 106 5.46 9.85 2.09
C TYR A 106 6.61 9.40 1.19
N LEU A 107 6.60 9.82 -0.08
CA LEU A 107 7.64 9.42 -1.05
C LEU A 107 9.04 9.95 -0.72
N ASN A 108 9.15 10.92 0.19
CA ASN A 108 10.43 11.40 0.71
C ASN A 108 10.95 10.62 1.92
N VAL A 109 10.14 9.78 2.55
CA VAL A 109 10.63 8.89 3.61
C VAL A 109 11.59 7.87 2.98
N PRO A 110 12.79 7.64 3.54
CA PRO A 110 13.84 6.84 2.90
C PRO A 110 13.39 5.45 2.44
N VAL A 111 12.55 4.77 3.24
CA VAL A 111 12.06 3.44 2.89
C VAL A 111 11.12 3.46 1.68
N TYR A 112 10.25 4.48 1.57
CA TYR A 112 9.35 4.62 0.42
C TYR A 112 10.09 5.12 -0.82
N ARG A 113 11.06 6.03 -0.67
CA ARG A 113 11.93 6.43 -1.76
C ARG A 113 12.62 5.21 -2.38
N ALA A 114 13.31 4.42 -1.56
CA ALA A 114 14.01 3.22 -2.02
C ALA A 114 13.03 2.17 -2.62
N TYR A 115 11.77 2.16 -2.18
CA TYR A 115 10.73 1.33 -2.77
C TYR A 115 10.31 1.80 -4.16
N GLN A 116 10.07 3.10 -4.34
CA GLN A 116 9.75 3.67 -5.66
C GLN A 116 10.91 3.53 -6.65
N GLU A 117 12.16 3.65 -6.17
CA GLU A 117 13.35 3.35 -6.98
C GLU A 117 13.36 1.88 -7.41
N TRP A 118 13.06 0.96 -6.51
CA TRP A 118 12.94 -0.47 -6.81
C TRP A 118 11.82 -0.76 -7.81
N LEU A 119 10.71 -0.02 -7.77
CA LEU A 119 9.60 -0.11 -8.72
C LEU A 119 9.91 0.58 -10.08
N GLY A 120 11.07 1.22 -10.21
CA GLY A 120 11.51 1.85 -11.46
C GLY A 120 11.13 3.32 -11.61
N ARG A 121 10.60 3.96 -10.57
CA ARG A 121 10.18 5.38 -10.61
C ARG A 121 11.28 6.35 -10.20
N GLY A 122 12.53 5.91 -10.06
CA GLY A 122 13.65 6.74 -9.62
C GLY A 122 13.84 7.99 -10.46
N VAL A 123 13.85 7.86 -11.79
CA VAL A 123 14.02 8.97 -12.73
C VAL A 123 12.82 9.94 -12.66
N ALA A 124 11.62 9.41 -12.67
CA ALA A 124 10.39 10.22 -12.66
C ALA A 124 10.22 11.04 -11.38
N LEU A 125 10.65 10.51 -10.23
CA LEU A 125 10.56 11.17 -8.92
C LEU A 125 11.83 11.96 -8.54
N GLY A 126 12.90 11.86 -9.30
CA GLY A 126 14.16 12.58 -9.05
C GLY A 126 13.97 14.07 -8.79
N PRO A 127 13.29 14.82 -9.68
CA PRO A 127 13.06 16.26 -9.48
C PRO A 127 12.33 16.61 -8.19
N MET A 128 11.38 15.76 -7.75
CA MET A 128 10.68 15.93 -6.48
C MET A 128 11.63 15.77 -5.28
N TRP A 129 12.47 14.73 -5.28
CA TRP A 129 13.45 14.50 -4.22
C TRP A 129 14.53 15.59 -4.14
N GLU A 130 14.98 16.07 -5.28
CA GLU A 130 15.95 17.18 -5.35
C GLU A 130 15.36 18.49 -4.80
N ALA A 131 14.13 18.85 -5.18
CA ALA A 131 13.45 20.01 -4.64
C ALA A 131 13.25 19.90 -3.12
N TRP A 132 12.84 18.72 -2.67
CA TRP A 132 12.68 18.45 -1.23
C TRP A 132 14.00 18.59 -0.46
N ALA A 133 15.09 18.06 -0.97
CA ALA A 133 16.42 18.15 -0.35
C ALA A 133 16.91 19.61 -0.24
N ARG A 134 16.55 20.47 -1.19
CA ARG A 134 16.84 21.93 -1.14
C ARG A 134 15.90 22.71 -0.22
N GLY A 135 14.90 22.05 0.41
CA GLY A 135 13.91 22.71 1.25
C GLY A 135 12.74 23.35 0.49
N ASP A 136 12.73 23.28 -0.83
CA ASP A 136 11.65 23.84 -1.66
C ASP A 136 10.45 22.89 -1.71
N ARG A 137 9.61 23.00 -0.66
CA ARG A 137 8.41 22.17 -0.51
C ARG A 137 7.39 22.39 -1.62
N LYS A 138 7.27 23.63 -2.11
CA LYS A 138 6.32 23.98 -3.18
C LYS A 138 6.74 23.34 -4.50
N ALA A 139 8.00 23.48 -4.87
CA ALA A 139 8.54 22.83 -6.07
C ALA A 139 8.47 21.30 -5.96
N ALA A 140 8.76 20.72 -4.80
CA ALA A 140 8.67 19.29 -4.59
C ALA A 140 7.25 18.74 -4.83
N VAL A 141 6.22 19.40 -4.28
CA VAL A 141 4.82 19.04 -4.53
C VAL A 141 4.43 19.15 -6.00
N ALA A 142 4.88 20.21 -6.68
CA ALA A 142 4.61 20.43 -8.10
C ALA A 142 5.31 19.41 -9.00
N ALA A 143 6.48 18.91 -8.58
CA ALA A 143 7.32 17.99 -9.37
C ALA A 143 6.84 16.52 -9.33
N VAL A 144 5.84 16.15 -8.50
CA VAL A 144 5.27 14.80 -8.57
C VAL A 144 4.52 14.62 -9.90
N PRO A 145 4.91 13.67 -10.75
CA PRO A 145 4.27 13.48 -12.04
C PRO A 145 2.78 13.09 -11.88
N PRO A 146 1.88 13.63 -12.74
CA PRO A 146 0.45 13.26 -12.69
C PRO A 146 0.22 11.74 -12.73
N GLY A 147 0.88 11.02 -13.63
CA GLY A 147 0.75 9.57 -13.74
C GLY A 147 1.12 8.82 -12.45
N VAL A 148 2.13 9.27 -11.71
CA VAL A 148 2.47 8.68 -10.40
C VAL A 148 1.36 8.93 -9.37
N MET A 149 0.72 10.11 -9.42
CA MET A 149 -0.43 10.41 -8.57
C MET A 149 -1.60 9.47 -8.87
N ASP A 150 -1.92 9.31 -10.16
CA ASP A 150 -3.05 8.50 -10.61
C ASP A 150 -2.81 6.99 -10.40
N ASP A 151 -1.55 6.56 -10.42
CA ASP A 151 -1.13 5.19 -10.09
C ASP A 151 -1.29 4.86 -8.59
N LEU A 152 -0.96 5.82 -7.71
CA LEU A 152 -0.86 5.57 -6.27
C LEU A 152 -2.12 5.95 -5.48
N ILE A 153 -2.94 6.86 -6.00
CA ILE A 153 -4.16 7.33 -5.35
C ILE A 153 -5.36 7.09 -6.25
N LEU A 154 -6.26 6.24 -5.81
CA LEU A 154 -7.51 5.96 -6.51
C LEU A 154 -8.47 7.14 -6.28
N ARG A 155 -8.85 7.82 -7.34
CA ARG A 155 -9.71 9.01 -7.30
C ARG A 155 -10.55 9.14 -8.56
N GLY A 156 -11.57 9.98 -8.50
CA GLY A 156 -12.57 10.15 -9.55
C GLY A 156 -13.96 9.77 -9.08
N SER A 157 -14.83 9.40 -10.01
CA SER A 157 -16.15 8.83 -9.69
C SER A 157 -16.02 7.46 -9.00
N MET A 158 -17.04 7.03 -8.29
CA MET A 158 -17.06 5.70 -7.66
C MET A 158 -16.88 4.57 -8.67
N ALA A 159 -17.38 4.73 -9.89
CA ALA A 159 -17.19 3.76 -10.98
C ALA A 159 -15.70 3.68 -11.42
N GLU A 160 -15.03 4.83 -11.56
CA GLU A 160 -13.61 4.86 -11.91
C GLU A 160 -12.74 4.28 -10.79
N ILE A 161 -13.05 4.59 -9.53
CA ILE A 161 -12.36 4.00 -8.37
C ILE A 161 -12.58 2.48 -8.34
N GLY A 162 -13.81 2.01 -8.54
CA GLY A 162 -14.12 0.59 -8.63
C GLY A 162 -13.37 -0.13 -9.75
N ALA A 163 -13.33 0.46 -10.94
CA ALA A 163 -12.54 -0.05 -12.05
C ALA A 163 -11.03 -0.07 -11.76
N HIS A 164 -10.53 0.91 -10.98
CA HIS A 164 -9.14 0.91 -10.56
C HIS A 164 -8.85 -0.21 -9.54
N VAL A 165 -9.73 -0.44 -8.57
CA VAL A 165 -9.63 -1.58 -7.64
C VAL A 165 -9.60 -2.90 -8.42
N GLN A 166 -10.48 -3.05 -9.42
CA GLN A 166 -10.52 -4.25 -10.25
C GLN A 166 -9.19 -4.54 -10.95
N ARG A 167 -8.47 -3.51 -11.43
CA ARG A 167 -7.13 -3.68 -12.02
C ARG A 167 -6.11 -4.28 -11.04
N TYR A 168 -6.21 -3.95 -9.74
CA TYR A 168 -5.34 -4.58 -8.74
C TYR A 168 -5.68 -6.05 -8.50
N LEU A 169 -6.98 -6.41 -8.47
CA LEU A 169 -7.43 -7.79 -8.35
C LEU A 169 -6.95 -8.62 -9.56
N GLU A 170 -7.12 -8.08 -10.76
CA GLU A 170 -6.65 -8.71 -12.01
C GLU A 170 -5.12 -8.85 -12.07
N ALA A 171 -4.39 -7.93 -11.42
CA ALA A 171 -2.94 -7.97 -11.32
C ALA A 171 -2.42 -9.01 -10.32
N GLY A 172 -3.29 -9.62 -9.50
CA GLY A 172 -2.94 -10.75 -8.65
C GLY A 172 -2.97 -10.50 -7.15
N ILE A 173 -3.70 -9.47 -6.67
CA ILE A 173 -4.05 -9.41 -5.25
C ILE A 173 -5.31 -10.23 -4.99
N ASP A 174 -5.35 -10.89 -3.83
CA ASP A 174 -6.51 -11.67 -3.39
C ASP A 174 -7.52 -10.76 -2.67
N THR A 175 -7.03 -9.80 -1.87
CA THR A 175 -7.85 -8.89 -1.07
C THR A 175 -7.40 -7.44 -1.20
N ALA A 176 -8.32 -6.56 -1.60
CA ALA A 176 -8.13 -5.11 -1.58
C ALA A 176 -8.59 -4.50 -0.25
N PHE A 177 -7.68 -3.86 0.46
CA PHE A 177 -7.96 -3.10 1.68
C PHE A 177 -8.05 -1.61 1.34
N LEU A 178 -9.26 -1.04 1.30
CA LEU A 178 -9.49 0.34 0.89
C LEU A 178 -9.35 1.30 2.07
N GLN A 179 -8.35 2.18 2.01
CA GLN A 179 -8.24 3.33 2.92
C GLN A 179 -8.91 4.54 2.28
N VAL A 180 -10.19 4.74 2.59
CA VAL A 180 -10.97 5.85 2.06
C VAL A 180 -10.70 7.13 2.86
N SER A 181 -10.43 8.22 2.16
CA SER A 181 -10.09 9.52 2.74
C SER A 181 -10.76 10.67 2.01
N THR A 182 -10.92 11.80 2.71
CA THR A 182 -11.37 13.09 2.17
C THR A 182 -10.72 14.21 2.95
N LEU A 183 -10.49 15.35 2.32
CA LEU A 183 -10.02 16.60 2.93
C LEU A 183 -11.16 17.54 3.33
N GLU A 184 -12.43 17.11 3.16
CA GLU A 184 -13.59 17.87 3.62
C GLU A 184 -13.48 18.17 5.12
N GLN A 185 -13.63 19.44 5.49
CA GLN A 185 -13.47 19.92 6.85
C GLN A 185 -14.77 19.90 7.66
N ASP A 186 -15.93 20.05 7.00
CA ASP A 186 -17.22 19.94 7.67
C ASP A 186 -17.49 18.52 8.15
N PRO A 187 -17.66 18.25 9.44
CA PRO A 187 -17.79 16.89 9.96
C PRO A 187 -19.00 16.13 9.39
N GLY A 188 -20.10 16.84 9.12
CA GLY A 188 -21.32 16.24 8.58
C GLY A 188 -21.16 15.83 7.12
N ARG A 189 -20.55 16.68 6.29
CA ARG A 189 -20.22 16.37 4.89
C ARG A 189 -19.17 15.28 4.80
N ARG A 190 -18.10 15.39 5.60
CA ARG A 190 -17.04 14.38 5.67
C ARG A 190 -17.61 12.99 5.96
N ARG A 191 -18.46 12.88 6.99
CA ARG A 191 -19.10 11.60 7.33
C ARG A 191 -19.94 11.06 6.17
N ARG A 192 -20.74 11.90 5.51
CA ARG A 192 -21.56 11.48 4.37
C ARG A 192 -20.69 10.96 3.22
N LEU A 193 -19.68 11.72 2.79
CA LEU A 193 -18.78 11.33 1.71
C LEU A 193 -18.12 9.96 1.98
N LEU A 194 -17.61 9.76 3.20
CA LEU A 194 -16.98 8.50 3.57
C LEU A 194 -17.98 7.33 3.59
N LEU A 195 -19.17 7.52 4.15
CA LEU A 195 -20.20 6.46 4.21
C LEU A 195 -20.73 6.11 2.82
N ASP A 196 -20.94 7.10 1.97
CA ASP A 196 -21.43 6.86 0.60
C ASP A 196 -20.38 6.13 -0.24
N ALA A 197 -19.10 6.51 -0.10
CA ALA A 197 -18.00 5.79 -0.74
C ALA A 197 -17.88 4.34 -0.24
N LEU A 198 -17.95 4.12 1.07
CA LEU A 198 -17.90 2.77 1.64
C LEU A 198 -19.06 1.89 1.14
N ARG A 199 -20.26 2.45 1.02
CA ARG A 199 -21.42 1.73 0.45
C ARG A 199 -21.25 1.41 -1.02
N ALA A 200 -20.76 2.39 -1.81
CA ALA A 200 -20.58 2.24 -3.24
C ALA A 200 -19.44 1.26 -3.61
N LEU A 201 -18.41 1.18 -2.78
CA LEU A 201 -17.23 0.33 -3.00
C LEU A 201 -17.29 -1.00 -2.23
N ALA A 202 -18.33 -1.20 -1.42
CA ALA A 202 -18.52 -2.47 -0.73
C ALA A 202 -18.75 -3.60 -1.75
N PRO A 203 -18.18 -4.82 -1.51
CA PRO A 203 -18.49 -5.97 -2.33
C PRO A 203 -20.00 -6.21 -2.34
N SER A 204 -20.56 -6.46 -3.53
CA SER A 204 -21.97 -6.90 -3.63
C SER A 204 -22.13 -8.17 -2.80
N ALA A 205 -23.14 -8.22 -1.95
CA ALA A 205 -23.50 -9.46 -1.25
C ALA A 205 -23.70 -10.57 -2.28
N ARG A 206 -22.88 -11.63 -2.20
CA ARG A 206 -23.03 -12.83 -3.04
C ARG A 206 -24.12 -13.70 -2.50
#